data_75f1d7fdf3004149a828a162c4dc59a0
#
_entry.id   75f1d7fdf3004149a828a162c4dc59a0
#
_cell.length_a   1.000
_cell.length_b   1.000
_cell.length_c   1.000
_cell.angle_alpha   90.00
_cell.angle_beta   90.00
_cell.angle_gamma   90.00
#
_symmetry.space_group_name_H-M   'P 1'
#
loop_
_entity.id
_entity.type
_entity.pdbx_description
1 polymer ?
#
loop_
_entity_poly.entity_id
_entity_poly.type
_entity_poly.pdbx_seq_one_letter_code
_entity_poly.pdbx_strand_id
1 'polypeptide(L)'
;GSISLSLLVMQWLGVSAAVFTCSFGLVIGTLLLAGRDLKIALFSLSTAALAGAFNLHHAVTADTAYAEYLIGDVTLPGQVSPRAFWVNKSTASLLDDSEPPNYTRYIQHLRRVLRDELGFRDKAILVLGAGGFTLSHREPLNHYTYVDIDLAIKEIAEKHFLREAARGEFIADDARRFIATTARRFDAVVVDVYSSHTSIPSHLVTREFWAGTRRALKQDGILLINLILDGKLESPYARNLLATIESEYGRCAVEVLHKGKPISNVEVACFASSHPAPVGRYRDEKNQADLDKALR
;
A
#
# COMPACT_ATOMS: atom_id res chain seq x y z
N GLY A 1 28.45 12.70 -9.52
CA GLY A 1 28.92 11.31 -9.68
C GLY A 1 28.21 10.29 -8.80
N SER A 2 28.48 10.26 -7.49
CA SER A 2 27.91 9.18 -6.63
C SER A 2 26.41 9.28 -6.42
N ILE A 3 25.85 10.47 -6.29
CA ILE A 3 24.42 10.70 -6.10
C ILE A 3 23.61 10.22 -7.34
N SER A 4 24.09 10.55 -8.54
CA SER A 4 23.41 10.15 -9.78
C SER A 4 23.45 8.61 -9.97
N LEU A 5 24.57 7.97 -9.62
CA LEU A 5 24.70 6.52 -9.70
C LEU A 5 23.81 5.82 -8.68
N SER A 6 23.77 6.31 -7.44
CA SER A 6 22.91 5.74 -6.40
C SER A 6 21.42 5.86 -6.74
N LEU A 7 20.98 6.99 -7.28
CA LEU A 7 19.61 7.18 -7.73
C LEU A 7 19.24 6.22 -8.87
N LEU A 8 20.13 6.04 -9.85
CA LEU A 8 19.92 5.08 -10.93
C LEU A 8 19.85 3.64 -10.42
N VAL A 9 20.79 3.24 -9.54
CA VAL A 9 20.78 1.89 -8.96
C VAL A 9 19.55 1.67 -8.09
N MET A 10 19.16 2.65 -7.28
CA MET A 10 17.96 2.58 -6.45
C MET A 10 16.68 2.42 -7.30
N GLN A 11 16.60 3.12 -8.43
CA GLN A 11 15.44 3.07 -9.33
C GLN A 11 15.28 1.69 -10.02
N TRP A 12 16.39 0.99 -10.30
CA TRP A 12 16.36 -0.27 -11.06
C TRP A 12 16.52 -1.52 -10.20
N LEU A 13 17.24 -1.42 -9.07
CA LEU A 13 17.64 -2.57 -8.25
C LEU A 13 17.23 -2.45 -6.77
N GLY A 14 16.56 -1.37 -6.39
CA GLY A 14 16.10 -1.13 -5.03
C GLY A 14 17.14 -0.47 -4.11
N VAL A 15 16.71 -0.19 -2.88
CA VAL A 15 17.50 0.58 -1.89
C VAL A 15 18.72 -0.19 -1.41
N SER A 16 18.58 -1.48 -1.13
CA SER A 16 19.68 -2.33 -0.64
C SER A 16 20.84 -2.39 -1.64
N ALA A 17 20.55 -2.56 -2.93
CA ALA A 17 21.57 -2.57 -3.99
C ALA A 17 22.23 -1.19 -4.14
N ALA A 18 21.50 -0.09 -3.97
CA ALA A 18 22.07 1.26 -3.97
C ALA A 18 23.05 1.47 -2.81
N VAL A 19 22.68 1.04 -1.60
CA VAL A 19 23.55 1.11 -0.41
C VAL A 19 24.81 0.26 -0.60
N PHE A 20 24.71 -0.97 -1.13
CA PHE A 20 25.87 -1.80 -1.46
C PHE A 20 26.79 -1.13 -2.49
N THR A 21 26.24 -0.59 -3.56
CA THR A 21 27.01 0.07 -4.62
C THR A 21 27.76 1.29 -4.09
N CYS A 22 27.11 2.11 -3.27
CA CYS A 22 27.75 3.27 -2.64
C CYS A 22 28.84 2.85 -1.65
N SER A 23 28.55 1.87 -0.79
CA SER A 23 29.53 1.35 0.19
C SER A 23 30.75 0.76 -0.50
N PHE A 24 30.55 -0.02 -1.57
CA PHE A 24 31.63 -0.61 -2.36
C PHE A 24 32.50 0.47 -3.06
N GLY A 25 31.84 1.50 -3.63
CA GLY A 25 32.56 2.64 -4.23
C GLY A 25 33.41 3.41 -3.22
N LEU A 26 32.89 3.63 -2.00
CA LEU A 26 33.62 4.26 -0.91
C LEU A 26 34.84 3.42 -0.46
N VAL A 27 34.68 2.10 -0.37
CA VAL A 27 35.79 1.19 -0.01
C VAL A 27 36.88 1.23 -1.07
N ILE A 28 36.52 1.15 -2.36
CA ILE A 28 37.51 1.27 -3.44
C ILE A 28 38.23 2.60 -3.37
N GLY A 29 37.49 3.71 -3.23
CA GLY A 29 38.07 5.06 -3.12
C GLY A 29 39.04 5.18 -1.93
N THR A 30 38.67 4.67 -0.76
CA THR A 30 39.53 4.70 0.43
C THR A 30 40.75 3.81 0.27
N LEU A 31 40.64 2.63 -0.34
CA LEU A 31 41.79 1.75 -0.62
C LEU A 31 42.79 2.37 -1.61
N LEU A 32 42.29 3.05 -2.64
CA LEU A 32 43.13 3.78 -3.61
C LEU A 32 43.89 4.95 -2.94
N LEU A 33 43.24 5.67 -2.03
CA LEU A 33 43.84 6.79 -1.29
C LEU A 33 44.77 6.35 -0.16
N ALA A 34 44.50 5.20 0.45
CA ALA A 34 45.29 4.64 1.55
C ALA A 34 46.73 4.28 1.15
N GLY A 35 46.96 3.98 -0.17
CA GLY A 35 48.25 3.55 -0.66
C GLY A 35 48.77 2.32 0.12
N ARG A 36 49.84 2.49 0.92
CA ARG A 36 50.43 1.42 1.74
C ARG A 36 50.03 1.50 3.24
N ASP A 37 49.11 2.38 3.64
CA ASP A 37 48.69 2.48 5.05
C ASP A 37 47.69 1.36 5.39
N LEU A 38 48.22 0.30 6.02
CA LEU A 38 47.48 -0.88 6.42
C LEU A 38 46.33 -0.55 7.38
N LYS A 39 46.44 0.49 8.22
CA LYS A 39 45.40 0.86 9.18
C LYS A 39 44.16 1.40 8.49
N ILE A 40 44.38 2.27 7.48
CA ILE A 40 43.28 2.83 6.69
C ILE A 40 42.59 1.71 5.88
N ALA A 41 43.37 0.80 5.28
CA ALA A 41 42.82 -0.34 4.53
C ALA A 41 41.97 -1.26 5.42
N LEU A 42 42.48 -1.62 6.62
CA LEU A 42 41.74 -2.46 7.58
C LEU A 42 40.47 -1.78 8.10
N PHE A 43 40.52 -0.47 8.38
CA PHE A 43 39.33 0.28 8.78
C PHE A 43 38.27 0.29 7.69
N SER A 44 38.64 0.54 6.44
CA SER A 44 37.72 0.53 5.30
C SER A 44 37.08 -0.82 5.07
N LEU A 45 37.85 -1.91 5.16
CA LEU A 45 37.33 -3.28 5.03
C LEU A 45 36.42 -3.66 6.18
N SER A 46 36.75 -3.27 7.41
CA SER A 46 35.88 -3.55 8.57
C SER A 46 34.55 -2.78 8.49
N THR A 47 34.59 -1.53 8.02
CA THR A 47 33.36 -0.74 7.82
C THR A 47 32.46 -1.34 6.73
N ALA A 48 33.07 -1.80 5.64
CA ALA A 48 32.34 -2.50 4.57
C ALA A 48 31.73 -3.82 5.05
N ALA A 49 32.49 -4.61 5.81
CA ALA A 49 32.00 -5.87 6.38
C ALA A 49 30.84 -5.62 7.35
N LEU A 50 30.92 -4.55 8.17
CA LEU A 50 29.84 -4.17 9.09
C LEU A 50 28.56 -3.74 8.32
N ALA A 51 28.73 -2.91 7.28
CA ALA A 51 27.62 -2.47 6.42
C ALA A 51 27.00 -3.67 5.67
N GLY A 52 27.82 -4.59 5.17
CA GLY A 52 27.36 -5.84 4.55
C GLY A 52 26.62 -6.74 5.51
N ALA A 53 27.13 -6.94 6.73
CA ALA A 53 26.47 -7.72 7.77
C ALA A 53 25.14 -7.11 8.19
N PHE A 54 25.09 -5.79 8.33
CA PHE A 54 23.87 -5.06 8.65
C PHE A 54 22.80 -5.26 7.56
N ASN A 55 23.17 -5.14 6.28
CA ASN A 55 22.27 -5.37 5.15
C ASN A 55 21.78 -6.84 5.08
N LEU A 56 22.67 -7.81 5.33
CA LEU A 56 22.29 -9.23 5.37
C LEU A 56 21.38 -9.56 6.55
N HIS A 57 21.55 -8.88 7.69
CA HIS A 57 20.69 -9.08 8.86
C HIS A 57 19.28 -8.51 8.68
N HIS A 58 19.14 -7.52 7.79
CA HIS A 58 17.86 -6.93 7.40
C HIS A 58 17.35 -7.50 6.06
N ALA A 59 17.59 -8.80 5.84
CA ALA A 59 17.15 -9.47 4.63
C ALA A 59 15.63 -9.33 4.43
N VAL A 60 15.25 -8.71 3.32
CA VAL A 60 13.85 -8.62 2.87
C VAL A 60 13.59 -9.75 1.86
N THR A 61 12.32 -10.10 1.67
CA THR A 61 11.94 -11.12 0.67
C THR A 61 12.19 -10.61 -0.75
N ALA A 62 11.90 -9.32 -0.98
CA ALA A 62 12.19 -8.63 -2.22
C ALA A 62 12.35 -7.13 -1.96
N ASP A 63 13.18 -6.47 -2.77
CA ASP A 63 13.40 -5.02 -2.76
C ASP A 63 13.25 -4.51 -4.19
N THR A 64 12.33 -3.57 -4.38
CA THR A 64 12.00 -3.01 -5.70
C THR A 64 12.23 -1.51 -5.72
N ALA A 65 11.99 -0.87 -6.86
CA ALA A 65 12.01 0.60 -6.96
C ALA A 65 10.91 1.28 -6.13
N TYR A 66 9.88 0.54 -5.72
CA TYR A 66 8.69 1.09 -5.05
C TYR A 66 8.59 0.73 -3.57
N ALA A 67 9.04 -0.48 -3.19
CA ALA A 67 8.89 -0.94 -1.82
C ALA A 67 9.86 -2.07 -1.45
N GLU A 68 10.14 -2.18 -0.14
CA GLU A 68 10.71 -3.36 0.49
C GLU A 68 9.58 -4.31 0.89
N TYR A 69 9.67 -5.57 0.48
CA TYR A 69 8.72 -6.64 0.81
C TYR A 69 9.35 -7.63 1.76
N LEU A 70 8.68 -7.87 2.87
CA LEU A 70 9.02 -8.95 3.80
C LEU A 70 7.81 -9.87 3.94
N ILE A 71 8.00 -11.16 3.71
CA ILE A 71 6.98 -12.17 3.95
C ILE A 71 7.55 -13.19 4.92
N GLY A 72 6.79 -13.52 5.95
CA GLY A 72 7.24 -14.49 6.93
C GLY A 72 6.10 -15.01 7.79
N ASP A 73 6.38 -16.15 8.42
CA ASP A 73 5.46 -16.76 9.38
C ASP A 73 5.43 -15.92 10.66
N VAL A 74 4.24 -15.81 11.24
CA VAL A 74 4.01 -15.10 12.50
C VAL A 74 3.32 -16.04 13.49
N THR A 75 3.39 -15.72 14.79
CA THR A 75 2.67 -16.49 15.81
C THR A 75 1.47 -15.69 16.27
N LEU A 76 0.27 -16.19 16.00
CA LEU A 76 -0.98 -15.57 16.43
C LEU A 76 -1.85 -16.60 17.13
N PRO A 77 -2.40 -16.29 18.31
CA PRO A 77 -3.24 -17.22 19.07
C PRO A 77 -4.46 -17.67 18.26
N GLY A 78 -4.68 -18.98 18.21
CA GLY A 78 -5.85 -19.57 17.54
C GLY A 78 -5.81 -19.57 16.02
N GLN A 79 -4.68 -19.20 15.40
CA GLN A 79 -4.50 -19.25 13.95
C GLN A 79 -3.57 -20.40 13.54
N VAL A 80 -3.79 -20.95 12.34
CA VAL A 80 -3.03 -22.08 11.80
C VAL A 80 -2.01 -21.56 10.79
N SER A 81 -0.72 -21.67 11.11
CA SER A 81 0.39 -21.25 10.24
C SER A 81 0.20 -19.84 9.65
N PRO A 82 -0.08 -18.81 10.47
CA PRO A 82 -0.36 -17.48 9.96
C PRO A 82 0.90 -16.87 9.34
N ARG A 83 0.71 -16.22 8.18
CA ARG A 83 1.74 -15.48 7.44
C ARG A 83 1.38 -14.03 7.34
N ALA A 84 2.37 -13.17 7.46
CA ALA A 84 2.21 -11.75 7.23
C ALA A 84 3.01 -11.28 6.00
N PHE A 85 2.44 -10.35 5.30
CA PHE A 85 3.00 -9.63 4.16
C PHE A 85 3.22 -8.18 4.58
N TRP A 86 4.48 -7.77 4.71
CA TRP A 86 4.85 -6.41 5.05
C TRP A 86 5.34 -5.67 3.81
N VAL A 87 4.90 -4.43 3.69
CA VAL A 87 5.33 -3.46 2.68
C VAL A 87 5.91 -2.26 3.43
N ASN A 88 7.17 -1.94 3.19
CA ASN A 88 7.89 -0.85 3.87
C ASN A 88 7.72 -0.94 5.41
N LYS A 89 7.88 -2.15 5.98
CA LYS A 89 7.73 -2.46 7.43
C LYS A 89 6.30 -2.29 7.98
N SER A 90 5.31 -2.03 7.12
CA SER A 90 3.89 -1.99 7.48
C SER A 90 3.21 -3.31 7.13
N THR A 91 2.39 -3.86 8.02
CA THR A 91 1.60 -5.06 7.73
C THR A 91 0.52 -4.71 6.71
N ALA A 92 0.73 -5.11 5.46
CA ALA A 92 -0.24 -4.91 4.38
C ALA A 92 -1.28 -6.03 4.34
N SER A 93 -0.87 -7.27 4.62
CA SER A 93 -1.80 -8.41 4.59
C SER A 93 -1.43 -9.46 5.62
N LEU A 94 -2.42 -10.23 6.03
CA LEU A 94 -2.28 -11.41 6.89
C LEU A 94 -3.17 -12.51 6.30
N LEU A 95 -2.67 -13.73 6.34
CA LEU A 95 -3.36 -14.92 5.88
C LEU A 95 -2.94 -16.11 6.74
N ASP A 96 -3.87 -16.99 7.09
CA ASP A 96 -3.56 -18.27 7.72
C ASP A 96 -4.11 -19.46 6.90
N ASP A 97 -3.73 -20.66 7.30
CA ASP A 97 -4.14 -21.90 6.64
C ASP A 97 -5.42 -22.52 7.26
N SER A 98 -6.21 -21.75 8.01
CA SER A 98 -7.49 -22.19 8.56
C SER A 98 -8.55 -22.39 7.45
N GLU A 99 -9.60 -23.14 7.76
CA GLU A 99 -10.79 -23.30 6.90
C GLU A 99 -12.04 -22.79 7.63
N PRO A 100 -12.60 -21.63 7.30
CA PRO A 100 -12.12 -20.65 6.29
C PRO A 100 -10.86 -19.88 6.77
N PRO A 101 -10.05 -19.34 5.83
CA PRO A 101 -8.86 -18.59 6.18
C PRO A 101 -9.19 -17.28 6.93
N ASN A 102 -8.30 -16.92 7.86
CA ASN A 102 -8.36 -15.62 8.51
C ASN A 102 -7.51 -14.59 7.75
N TYR A 103 -7.97 -13.35 7.75
CA TYR A 103 -7.34 -12.20 7.12
C TYR A 103 -7.17 -11.06 8.12
N THR A 104 -6.50 -9.98 7.72
CA THR A 104 -6.55 -8.73 8.48
C THR A 104 -8.00 -8.28 8.69
N ARG A 105 -8.25 -7.61 9.83
CA ARG A 105 -9.61 -7.21 10.21
C ARG A 105 -10.31 -6.36 9.15
N TYR A 106 -9.57 -5.46 8.48
CA TYR A 106 -10.15 -4.60 7.44
C TYR A 106 -10.54 -5.42 6.19
N ILE A 107 -9.74 -6.41 5.79
CA ILE A 107 -10.10 -7.31 4.68
C ILE A 107 -11.33 -8.15 5.04
N GLN A 108 -11.41 -8.66 6.26
CA GLN A 108 -12.62 -9.38 6.72
C GLN A 108 -13.86 -8.48 6.65
N HIS A 109 -13.72 -7.21 7.05
CA HIS A 109 -14.80 -6.21 6.97
C HIS A 109 -15.20 -5.95 5.51
N LEU A 110 -14.25 -5.64 4.62
CA LEU A 110 -14.53 -5.40 3.20
C LEU A 110 -15.20 -6.62 2.54
N ARG A 111 -14.74 -7.83 2.84
CA ARG A 111 -15.36 -9.07 2.33
C ARG A 111 -16.79 -9.24 2.83
N ARG A 112 -17.05 -8.95 4.11
CA ARG A 112 -18.41 -8.98 4.68
C ARG A 112 -19.30 -7.96 3.99
N VAL A 113 -18.85 -6.70 3.83
CA VAL A 113 -19.63 -5.65 3.14
C VAL A 113 -19.96 -6.07 1.71
N LEU A 114 -18.98 -6.47 0.92
CA LEU A 114 -19.18 -6.83 -0.48
C LEU A 114 -20.10 -8.05 -0.63
N ARG A 115 -19.85 -9.12 0.13
CA ARG A 115 -20.48 -10.42 -0.08
C ARG A 115 -21.77 -10.59 0.70
N ASP A 116 -21.78 -10.19 1.98
CA ASP A 116 -22.86 -10.51 2.91
C ASP A 116 -23.87 -9.35 3.01
N GLU A 117 -23.42 -8.10 3.05
CA GLU A 117 -24.31 -6.94 3.18
C GLU A 117 -24.84 -6.47 1.82
N LEU A 118 -23.97 -6.38 0.79
CA LEU A 118 -24.36 -5.96 -0.55
C LEU A 118 -24.79 -7.14 -1.45
N GLY A 119 -24.51 -8.38 -1.05
CA GLY A 119 -24.89 -9.57 -1.79
C GLY A 119 -24.20 -9.68 -3.16
N PHE A 120 -23.00 -9.13 -3.32
CA PHE A 120 -22.29 -9.08 -4.60
C PHE A 120 -22.00 -10.47 -5.15
N ARG A 121 -22.51 -10.71 -6.38
CA ARG A 121 -22.25 -11.90 -7.20
C ARG A 121 -22.17 -11.46 -8.65
N ASP A 122 -21.17 -11.97 -9.38
CA ASP A 122 -20.91 -11.62 -10.78
C ASP A 122 -20.71 -10.10 -10.96
N LYS A 123 -20.04 -9.48 -9.98
CA LYS A 123 -19.76 -8.04 -9.95
C LYS A 123 -18.32 -7.74 -10.33
N ALA A 124 -18.12 -6.65 -11.04
CA ALA A 124 -16.80 -6.12 -11.37
C ALA A 124 -16.30 -5.23 -10.23
N ILE A 125 -15.19 -5.62 -9.60
CA ILE A 125 -14.58 -4.94 -8.45
C ILE A 125 -13.18 -4.48 -8.84
N LEU A 126 -12.93 -3.18 -8.81
CA LEU A 126 -11.62 -2.59 -8.94
C LEU A 126 -10.98 -2.46 -7.56
N VAL A 127 -9.73 -2.88 -7.43
CA VAL A 127 -8.93 -2.70 -6.21
C VAL A 127 -7.69 -1.87 -6.57
N LEU A 128 -7.58 -0.71 -6.01
CA LEU A 128 -6.40 0.16 -6.10
C LEU A 128 -5.49 -0.14 -4.90
N GLY A 129 -4.28 -0.65 -5.20
CA GLY A 129 -3.39 -1.26 -4.23
C GLY A 129 -3.64 -2.78 -4.13
N ALA A 130 -2.63 -3.59 -4.48
CA ALA A 130 -2.80 -5.03 -4.54
C ALA A 130 -2.54 -5.73 -3.19
N GLY A 131 -1.59 -5.23 -2.41
CA GLY A 131 -1.14 -5.87 -1.19
C GLY A 131 -0.85 -7.36 -1.40
N GLY A 132 -1.36 -8.22 -0.54
CA GLY A 132 -1.27 -9.68 -0.67
C GLY A 132 -2.41 -10.33 -1.46
N PHE A 133 -3.21 -9.58 -2.24
CA PHE A 133 -4.37 -10.08 -3.00
C PHE A 133 -5.44 -10.78 -2.14
N THR A 134 -5.50 -10.47 -0.86
CA THR A 134 -6.34 -11.18 0.12
C THR A 134 -7.84 -10.92 -0.04
N LEU A 135 -8.24 -9.81 -0.69
CA LEU A 135 -9.65 -9.50 -0.89
C LEU A 135 -10.34 -10.54 -1.81
N SER A 136 -9.65 -10.98 -2.86
CA SER A 136 -10.14 -11.99 -3.82
C SER A 136 -9.70 -13.42 -3.50
N HIS A 137 -8.87 -13.64 -2.47
CA HIS A 137 -8.37 -14.96 -2.12
C HIS A 137 -9.52 -15.90 -1.77
N ARG A 138 -9.60 -17.05 -2.47
CA ARG A 138 -10.71 -18.04 -2.34
C ARG A 138 -12.11 -17.41 -2.43
N GLU A 139 -12.25 -16.37 -3.27
CA GLU A 139 -13.54 -15.71 -3.55
C GLU A 139 -13.88 -15.84 -5.06
N PRO A 140 -14.65 -16.85 -5.47
CA PRO A 140 -14.92 -17.13 -6.88
C PRO A 140 -16.13 -16.38 -7.46
N LEU A 141 -16.87 -15.62 -6.63
CA LEU A 141 -18.19 -15.11 -7.00
C LEU A 141 -18.13 -13.81 -7.81
N ASN A 142 -17.03 -13.07 -7.73
CA ASN A 142 -16.88 -11.75 -8.34
C ASN A 142 -15.63 -11.66 -9.22
N HIS A 143 -15.57 -10.61 -10.05
CA HIS A 143 -14.48 -10.34 -10.97
C HIS A 143 -13.62 -9.20 -10.43
N TYR A 144 -12.39 -9.50 -10.05
CA TYR A 144 -11.47 -8.53 -9.48
C TYR A 144 -10.48 -8.02 -10.52
N THR A 145 -10.24 -6.72 -10.53
CA THR A 145 -9.14 -6.07 -11.25
C THR A 145 -8.30 -5.32 -10.23
N TYR A 146 -7.04 -5.70 -10.08
CA TYR A 146 -6.08 -5.05 -9.21
C TYR A 146 -5.21 -4.09 -10.02
N VAL A 147 -5.00 -2.90 -9.48
CA VAL A 147 -4.05 -1.92 -10.02
C VAL A 147 -3.03 -1.59 -8.94
N ASP A 148 -1.77 -1.84 -9.24
CA ASP A 148 -0.65 -1.49 -8.36
C ASP A 148 0.51 -0.95 -9.18
N ILE A 149 1.26 -0.01 -8.60
CA ILE A 149 2.39 0.62 -9.28
C ILE A 149 3.57 -0.34 -9.44
N ASP A 150 3.68 -1.33 -8.55
CA ASP A 150 4.80 -2.29 -8.57
C ASP A 150 4.45 -3.55 -9.34
N LEU A 151 5.03 -3.71 -10.52
CA LEU A 151 4.85 -4.89 -11.36
C LEU A 151 5.22 -6.20 -10.64
N ALA A 152 6.18 -6.15 -9.73
CA ALA A 152 6.70 -7.34 -9.05
C ALA A 152 5.77 -7.86 -7.95
N ILE A 153 4.84 -7.04 -7.43
CA ILE A 153 4.04 -7.38 -6.24
C ILE A 153 3.22 -8.66 -6.45
N LYS A 154 2.73 -8.91 -7.67
CA LYS A 154 1.93 -10.11 -7.96
C LYS A 154 2.75 -11.38 -7.80
N GLU A 155 3.92 -11.45 -8.45
CA GLU A 155 4.81 -12.62 -8.36
C GLU A 155 5.28 -12.84 -6.91
N ILE A 156 5.63 -11.77 -6.21
CA ILE A 156 6.04 -11.82 -4.81
C ILE A 156 4.92 -12.40 -3.93
N ALA A 157 3.68 -11.92 -4.10
CA ALA A 157 2.53 -12.39 -3.34
C ALA A 157 2.20 -13.86 -3.65
N GLU A 158 2.15 -14.24 -4.92
CA GLU A 158 1.85 -15.62 -5.35
C GLU A 158 2.88 -16.61 -4.82
N LYS A 159 4.16 -16.28 -4.94
CA LYS A 159 5.26 -17.20 -4.61
C LYS A 159 5.48 -17.34 -3.10
N HIS A 160 5.43 -16.25 -2.36
CA HIS A 160 5.90 -16.24 -0.96
C HIS A 160 4.75 -16.14 0.06
N PHE A 161 3.62 -15.53 -0.30
CA PHE A 161 2.54 -15.26 0.63
C PHE A 161 1.31 -16.14 0.42
N LEU A 162 0.67 -16.07 -0.75
CA LEU A 162 -0.52 -16.88 -1.07
C LEU A 162 -0.14 -18.37 -1.24
N ARG A 163 1.01 -18.65 -1.85
CA ARG A 163 1.48 -19.98 -2.28
C ARG A 163 0.54 -20.62 -3.31
N GLU A 164 -0.23 -19.78 -3.98
CA GLU A 164 -1.13 -20.11 -5.09
C GLU A 164 -1.29 -18.90 -6.01
N ALA A 165 -1.90 -19.09 -7.18
CA ALA A 165 -2.17 -17.99 -8.11
C ALA A 165 -3.16 -16.97 -7.53
N ALA A 166 -2.85 -15.69 -7.63
CA ALA A 166 -3.74 -14.62 -7.24
C ALA A 166 -4.98 -14.59 -8.15
N ARG A 167 -6.15 -14.42 -7.56
CA ARG A 167 -7.40 -14.32 -8.32
C ARG A 167 -7.63 -12.88 -8.77
N GLY A 168 -7.93 -12.73 -10.04
CA GLY A 168 -8.24 -11.45 -10.65
C GLY A 168 -7.21 -11.03 -11.70
N GLU A 169 -7.61 -10.06 -12.50
CA GLU A 169 -6.73 -9.37 -13.44
C GLU A 169 -5.76 -8.46 -12.66
N PHE A 170 -4.51 -8.39 -13.07
CA PHE A 170 -3.53 -7.49 -12.50
C PHE A 170 -3.01 -6.53 -13.57
N ILE A 171 -3.02 -5.24 -13.26
CA ILE A 171 -2.54 -4.15 -14.11
C ILE A 171 -1.46 -3.38 -13.35
N ALA A 172 -0.24 -3.40 -13.85
CA ALA A 172 0.84 -2.60 -13.30
C ALA A 172 0.70 -1.14 -13.80
N ASP A 173 0.14 -0.28 -12.94
CA ASP A 173 -0.09 1.13 -13.26
C ASP A 173 -0.20 1.97 -11.98
N ASP A 174 0.06 3.27 -12.10
CA ASP A 174 -0.28 4.25 -11.06
C ASP A 174 -1.80 4.37 -10.92
N ALA A 175 -2.31 4.26 -9.67
CA ALA A 175 -3.73 4.27 -9.38
C ALA A 175 -4.45 5.53 -9.90
N ARG A 176 -3.79 6.71 -9.82
CA ARG A 176 -4.36 7.96 -10.32
C ARG A 176 -4.42 7.98 -11.84
N ARG A 177 -3.35 7.54 -12.50
CA ARG A 177 -3.30 7.46 -13.96
C ARG A 177 -4.38 6.49 -14.47
N PHE A 178 -4.49 5.31 -13.88
CA PHE A 178 -5.52 4.34 -14.25
C PHE A 178 -6.93 4.93 -14.10
N ILE A 179 -7.25 5.51 -12.95
CA ILE A 179 -8.56 6.13 -12.70
C ILE A 179 -8.86 7.31 -13.66
N ALA A 180 -7.84 8.07 -14.04
CA ALA A 180 -8.00 9.19 -14.96
C ALA A 180 -8.29 8.75 -16.40
N THR A 181 -7.75 7.59 -16.82
CA THR A 181 -7.75 7.14 -18.21
C THR A 181 -8.71 5.97 -18.51
N THR A 182 -9.14 5.22 -17.49
CA THR A 182 -10.00 4.06 -17.71
C THR A 182 -11.39 4.43 -18.22
N ALA A 183 -11.84 3.74 -19.28
CA ALA A 183 -13.23 3.77 -19.75
C ALA A 183 -14.11 2.71 -19.07
N ARG A 184 -13.50 1.78 -18.31
CA ARG A 184 -14.21 0.71 -17.61
C ARG A 184 -15.08 1.27 -16.48
N ARG A 185 -16.15 0.54 -16.16
CA ARG A 185 -17.05 0.85 -15.04
C ARG A 185 -17.18 -0.35 -14.13
N PHE A 186 -17.14 -0.10 -12.83
CA PHE A 186 -17.10 -1.12 -11.79
C PHE A 186 -18.31 -1.02 -10.87
N ASP A 187 -18.73 -2.15 -10.32
CA ASP A 187 -19.76 -2.19 -9.29
C ASP A 187 -19.22 -1.73 -7.93
N ALA A 188 -17.92 -1.98 -7.67
CA ALA A 188 -17.20 -1.42 -6.55
C ALA A 188 -15.81 -0.92 -6.96
N VAL A 189 -15.36 0.14 -6.32
CA VAL A 189 -13.95 0.56 -6.30
C VAL A 189 -13.47 0.49 -4.85
N VAL A 190 -12.45 -0.30 -4.60
CA VAL A 190 -11.77 -0.42 -3.29
C VAL A 190 -10.47 0.35 -3.37
N VAL A 191 -10.23 1.26 -2.44
CA VAL A 191 -9.00 2.05 -2.36
C VAL A 191 -8.22 1.63 -1.10
N ASP A 192 -7.09 0.96 -1.31
CA ASP A 192 -6.19 0.45 -0.25
C ASP A 192 -4.73 0.73 -0.63
N VAL A 193 -4.42 2.01 -0.91
CA VAL A 193 -3.12 2.47 -1.39
C VAL A 193 -2.33 3.17 -0.31
N TYR A 194 -1.13 2.67 -0.01
CA TYR A 194 -0.24 3.23 1.00
C TYR A 194 1.19 3.34 0.48
N SER A 195 1.85 4.47 0.75
CA SER A 195 3.28 4.65 0.50
C SER A 195 4.15 4.36 1.73
N SER A 196 3.53 4.35 2.91
CA SER A 196 4.18 4.09 4.21
C SER A 196 3.14 3.67 5.25
N HIS A 197 3.57 3.41 6.48
CA HIS A 197 2.74 2.89 7.59
C HIS A 197 1.34 3.49 7.74
N THR A 198 1.16 4.79 7.45
CA THR A 198 -0.11 5.49 7.70
C THR A 198 -0.41 6.53 6.63
N SER A 199 0.31 6.53 5.52
CA SER A 199 0.27 7.63 4.56
C SER A 199 -0.20 7.17 3.19
N ILE A 200 -1.37 7.64 2.79
CA ILE A 200 -1.77 7.63 1.38
C ILE A 200 -0.98 8.73 0.66
N PRO A 201 -0.43 8.47 -0.54
CA PRO A 201 0.21 9.50 -1.35
C PRO A 201 -0.69 10.73 -1.53
N SER A 202 -0.12 11.93 -1.41
CA SER A 202 -0.91 13.18 -1.40
C SER A 202 -1.72 13.39 -2.69
N HIS A 203 -1.23 12.91 -3.83
CA HIS A 203 -1.94 12.97 -5.11
C HIS A 203 -3.15 12.02 -5.20
N LEU A 204 -3.32 11.07 -4.28
CA LEU A 204 -4.46 10.14 -4.21
C LEU A 204 -5.51 10.55 -3.16
N VAL A 205 -5.37 11.72 -2.53
CA VAL A 205 -6.37 12.21 -1.55
C VAL A 205 -7.08 13.47 -2.01
N THR A 206 -6.89 13.88 -3.26
CA THR A 206 -7.46 15.11 -3.83
C THR A 206 -8.87 14.88 -4.34
N ARG A 207 -9.62 15.96 -4.44
CA ARG A 207 -10.98 15.97 -5.00
C ARG A 207 -11.03 15.38 -6.41
N GLU A 208 -10.04 15.69 -7.24
CA GLU A 208 -9.94 15.21 -8.61
C GLU A 208 -9.76 13.69 -8.69
N PHE A 209 -9.01 13.11 -7.74
CA PHE A 209 -8.90 11.66 -7.63
C PHE A 209 -10.25 11.03 -7.26
N TRP A 210 -10.94 11.56 -6.25
CA TRP A 210 -12.25 11.04 -5.83
C TRP A 210 -13.33 11.23 -6.91
N ALA A 211 -13.32 12.34 -7.64
CA ALA A 211 -14.15 12.52 -8.82
C ALA A 211 -13.86 11.47 -9.91
N GLY A 212 -12.58 11.10 -10.07
CA GLY A 212 -12.14 10.01 -10.94
C GLY A 212 -12.71 8.66 -10.50
N THR A 213 -12.59 8.29 -9.22
CA THR A 213 -13.15 7.03 -8.70
C THR A 213 -14.66 6.98 -8.89
N ARG A 214 -15.37 8.09 -8.69
CA ARG A 214 -16.80 8.18 -8.94
C ARG A 214 -17.15 7.94 -10.42
N ARG A 215 -16.39 8.51 -11.34
CA ARG A 215 -16.58 8.24 -12.79
C ARG A 215 -16.32 6.78 -13.17
N ALA A 216 -15.39 6.10 -12.47
CA ALA A 216 -15.12 4.68 -12.70
C ALA A 216 -16.18 3.74 -12.11
N LEU A 217 -17.08 4.24 -11.26
CA LEU A 217 -18.21 3.47 -10.73
C LEU A 217 -19.39 3.44 -11.72
N LYS A 218 -20.16 2.35 -11.69
CA LYS A 218 -21.52 2.30 -12.26
C LYS A 218 -22.44 3.21 -11.43
N GLN A 219 -23.65 3.46 -11.93
CA GLN A 219 -24.62 4.37 -11.29
C GLN A 219 -24.93 3.98 -9.83
N ASP A 220 -25.10 2.70 -9.56
CA ASP A 220 -25.37 2.16 -8.22
C ASP A 220 -24.11 1.55 -7.57
N GLY A 221 -22.94 1.95 -8.06
CA GLY A 221 -21.67 1.44 -7.57
C GLY A 221 -21.30 2.04 -6.22
N ILE A 222 -20.38 1.36 -5.53
CA ILE A 222 -19.89 1.75 -4.20
C ILE A 222 -18.38 1.98 -4.22
N LEU A 223 -17.94 3.05 -3.56
CA LEU A 223 -16.56 3.28 -3.17
C LEU A 223 -16.37 2.77 -1.76
N LEU A 224 -15.36 1.91 -1.57
CA LEU A 224 -14.90 1.43 -0.26
C LEU A 224 -13.45 1.87 -0.09
N ILE A 225 -13.11 2.46 1.06
CA ILE A 225 -11.77 2.99 1.31
C ILE A 225 -11.28 2.47 2.66
N ASN A 226 -10.09 1.86 2.69
CA ASN A 226 -9.38 1.59 3.92
C ASN A 226 -8.47 2.79 4.24
N LEU A 227 -8.77 3.51 5.30
CA LEU A 227 -7.97 4.64 5.80
C LEU A 227 -7.29 4.28 7.11
N ILE A 228 -6.07 4.75 7.33
CA ILE A 228 -5.40 4.69 8.62
C ILE A 228 -5.41 6.10 9.22
N LEU A 229 -6.31 6.33 10.17
CA LEU A 229 -6.56 7.63 10.76
C LEU A 229 -6.47 7.58 12.29
N ASP A 230 -6.50 8.75 12.94
CA ASP A 230 -6.72 8.79 14.39
C ASP A 230 -8.11 8.23 14.74
N GLY A 231 -8.16 7.41 15.81
CA GLY A 231 -9.37 6.67 16.16
C GLY A 231 -10.55 7.54 16.61
N LYS A 232 -10.35 8.85 16.81
CA LYS A 232 -11.40 9.83 17.13
C LYS A 232 -11.85 10.64 15.93
N LEU A 233 -11.11 10.58 14.80
CA LEU A 233 -11.33 11.36 13.59
C LEU A 233 -11.27 12.88 13.81
N GLU A 234 -10.48 13.33 14.79
CA GLU A 234 -10.39 14.73 15.22
C GLU A 234 -9.20 15.46 14.63
N SER A 235 -8.21 14.73 14.07
CA SER A 235 -7.05 15.36 13.44
C SER A 235 -7.43 16.20 12.21
N PRO A 236 -6.69 17.27 11.91
CA PRO A 236 -6.91 18.06 10.69
C PRO A 236 -6.89 17.19 9.43
N TYR A 237 -5.99 16.20 9.38
CA TYR A 237 -5.90 15.27 8.25
C TYR A 237 -7.17 14.44 8.10
N ALA A 238 -7.66 13.79 9.17
CA ALA A 238 -8.86 12.97 9.12
C ALA A 238 -10.08 13.78 8.67
N ARG A 239 -10.33 14.94 9.31
CA ARG A 239 -11.45 15.83 8.95
C ARG A 239 -11.39 16.32 7.52
N ASN A 240 -10.22 16.78 7.07
CA ASN A 240 -10.06 17.33 5.73
C ASN A 240 -10.17 16.25 4.65
N LEU A 241 -9.63 15.05 4.90
CA LEU A 241 -9.73 13.92 3.97
C LEU A 241 -11.18 13.46 3.82
N LEU A 242 -11.89 13.24 4.93
CA LEU A 242 -13.31 12.85 4.90
C LEU A 242 -14.16 13.91 4.20
N ALA A 243 -13.97 15.20 4.51
CA ALA A 243 -14.67 16.29 3.84
C ALA A 243 -14.36 16.34 2.33
N THR A 244 -13.12 16.01 1.93
CA THR A 244 -12.75 15.96 0.51
C THR A 244 -13.47 14.81 -0.22
N ILE A 245 -13.55 13.62 0.39
CA ILE A 245 -14.29 12.48 -0.16
C ILE A 245 -15.78 12.83 -0.28
N GLU A 246 -16.38 13.34 0.80
CA GLU A 246 -17.79 13.70 0.85
C GLU A 246 -18.15 14.83 -0.11
N SER A 247 -17.20 15.70 -0.50
CA SER A 247 -17.43 16.73 -1.51
C SER A 247 -17.77 16.15 -2.90
N GLU A 248 -17.38 14.90 -3.17
CA GLU A 248 -17.69 14.23 -4.44
C GLU A 248 -18.82 13.21 -4.30
N TYR A 249 -18.92 12.55 -3.13
CA TYR A 249 -19.85 11.44 -2.93
C TYR A 249 -21.07 11.81 -2.09
N GLY A 250 -21.06 12.97 -1.43
CA GLY A 250 -22.03 13.28 -0.39
C GLY A 250 -21.72 12.54 0.91
N ARG A 251 -22.72 12.28 1.71
CA ARG A 251 -22.53 11.62 3.01
C ARG A 251 -22.11 10.17 2.84
N CYS A 252 -21.01 9.81 3.48
CA CYS A 252 -20.48 8.46 3.51
C CYS A 252 -20.70 7.81 4.89
N ALA A 253 -20.78 6.48 4.92
CA ALA A 253 -20.69 5.71 6.15
C ALA A 253 -19.24 5.58 6.57
N VAL A 254 -18.93 5.78 7.84
CA VAL A 254 -17.58 5.71 8.40
C VAL A 254 -17.56 4.77 9.59
N GLU A 255 -16.71 3.75 9.56
CA GLU A 255 -16.55 2.78 10.64
C GLU A 255 -15.10 2.72 11.12
N VAL A 256 -14.86 2.94 12.41
CA VAL A 256 -13.55 2.81 13.06
C VAL A 256 -13.40 1.38 13.57
N LEU A 257 -12.49 0.59 12.96
CA LEU A 257 -12.37 -0.85 13.23
C LEU A 257 -11.72 -1.19 14.57
N HIS A 258 -10.83 -0.33 15.08
CA HIS A 258 -10.13 -0.55 16.35
C HIS A 258 -10.46 0.60 17.32
N LYS A 259 -11.69 0.59 17.84
CA LYS A 259 -12.15 1.60 18.80
C LYS A 259 -11.22 1.68 20.01
N GLY A 260 -10.89 2.89 20.44
CA GLY A 260 -10.04 3.15 21.61
C GLY A 260 -8.52 3.12 21.32
N LYS A 261 -8.08 2.80 20.10
CA LYS A 261 -6.67 2.96 19.71
C LYS A 261 -6.42 4.38 19.18
N PRO A 262 -5.22 4.95 19.42
CA PRO A 262 -4.85 6.26 18.90
C PRO A 262 -4.91 6.32 17.36
N ILE A 263 -4.48 5.23 16.72
CA ILE A 263 -4.50 5.05 15.26
C ILE A 263 -5.28 3.77 14.94
N SER A 264 -6.16 3.83 13.95
CA SER A 264 -7.03 2.73 13.56
C SER A 264 -7.22 2.66 12.05
N ASN A 265 -7.50 1.46 11.54
CA ASN A 265 -8.18 1.34 10.26
C ASN A 265 -9.58 1.94 10.38
N VAL A 266 -9.93 2.77 9.43
CA VAL A 266 -11.22 3.44 9.29
C VAL A 266 -11.75 3.11 7.90
N GLU A 267 -12.85 2.39 7.86
CA GLU A 267 -13.53 2.04 6.62
C GLU A 267 -14.51 3.13 6.24
N VAL A 268 -14.44 3.59 5.00
CA VAL A 268 -15.35 4.60 4.45
C VAL A 268 -16.10 3.98 3.27
N ALA A 269 -17.41 4.04 3.31
CA ALA A 269 -18.28 3.52 2.26
C ALA A 269 -19.18 4.63 1.70
N CYS A 270 -19.10 4.87 0.39
CA CYS A 270 -19.82 5.93 -0.29
C CYS A 270 -20.51 5.39 -1.56
N PHE A 271 -21.79 5.69 -1.75
CA PHE A 271 -22.51 5.31 -2.97
C PHE A 271 -22.36 6.37 -4.07
N ALA A 272 -22.17 5.92 -5.32
CA ALA A 272 -22.04 6.82 -6.48
C ALA A 272 -23.32 7.64 -6.74
N SER A 273 -24.49 7.10 -6.37
CA SER A 273 -25.79 7.76 -6.49
C SER A 273 -26.04 8.87 -5.46
N SER A 274 -25.21 8.99 -4.42
CA SER A 274 -25.35 10.06 -3.42
C SER A 274 -25.09 11.44 -4.00
N HIS A 275 -25.69 12.47 -3.41
CA HIS A 275 -25.51 13.85 -3.86
C HIS A 275 -24.25 14.46 -3.21
N PRO A 276 -23.38 15.12 -3.99
CA PRO A 276 -22.16 15.73 -3.46
C PRO A 276 -22.46 16.81 -2.41
N ALA A 277 -21.60 16.90 -1.41
CA ALA A 277 -21.59 18.00 -0.45
C ALA A 277 -20.76 19.20 -0.99
N PRO A 278 -20.99 20.45 -0.51
CA PRO A 278 -20.55 21.62 -1.27
C PRO A 278 -19.06 21.95 -1.30
N VAL A 279 -18.15 21.42 -0.46
CA VAL A 279 -16.72 21.84 -0.50
C VAL A 279 -15.74 20.77 0.02
N GLY A 280 -14.87 20.27 -0.84
CA GLY A 280 -13.69 19.48 -0.45
C GLY A 280 -12.46 20.38 -0.21
N ARG A 281 -11.52 19.92 0.64
CA ARG A 281 -10.34 20.71 1.04
C ARG A 281 -9.09 20.41 0.24
N TYR A 282 -8.84 19.15 -0.11
CA TYR A 282 -7.66 18.78 -0.89
C TYR A 282 -7.97 18.80 -2.38
N ARG A 283 -7.33 19.73 -3.08
CA ARG A 283 -7.36 19.85 -4.54
C ARG A 283 -5.94 19.75 -5.07
N ASP A 284 -5.77 19.36 -6.33
CA ASP A 284 -4.44 19.29 -6.96
C ASP A 284 -3.67 20.61 -6.87
N GLU A 285 -4.35 21.73 -7.05
CA GLU A 285 -3.76 23.07 -6.97
C GLU A 285 -3.47 23.55 -5.55
N LYS A 286 -4.13 22.99 -4.53
CA LYS A 286 -4.06 23.43 -3.11
C LYS A 286 -4.06 22.22 -2.17
N ASN A 287 -3.11 21.31 -2.38
CA ASN A 287 -3.02 20.11 -1.59
C ASN A 287 -2.12 20.33 -0.35
N GLN A 288 -2.71 20.32 0.83
CA GLN A 288 -2.02 20.43 2.12
C GLN A 288 -1.98 19.10 2.88
N ALA A 289 -2.29 17.97 2.20
CA ALA A 289 -2.41 16.67 2.85
C ALA A 289 -1.14 16.27 3.62
N ASP A 290 0.03 16.55 3.08
CA ASP A 290 1.30 16.18 3.73
C ASP A 290 1.58 17.04 4.97
N LEU A 291 1.19 18.33 4.94
CA LEU A 291 1.28 19.20 6.12
C LEU A 291 0.31 18.73 7.21
N ASP A 292 -0.94 18.45 6.86
CA ASP A 292 -1.96 17.96 7.80
C ASP A 292 -1.59 16.60 8.40
N LYS A 293 -0.89 15.74 7.65
CA LYS A 293 -0.32 14.48 8.17
C LYS A 293 0.77 14.71 9.22
N ALA A 294 1.64 15.70 9.02
CA ALA A 294 2.70 16.01 9.96
C ALA A 294 2.19 16.57 11.30
N LEU A 295 0.95 17.07 11.33
CA LEU A 295 0.28 17.61 12.53
C LEU A 295 -0.61 16.58 13.26
N ARG A 296 -0.50 15.28 12.90
CA ARG A 296 -1.16 14.17 13.63
C ARG A 296 -0.51 13.91 14.99
#